data_4d742375ebb734ec84622dd922e2eef3
#
_entry.id   4d742375ebb734ec84622dd922e2eef3
#
_cell.length_a   1.000
_cell.length_b   1.000
_cell.length_c   1.000
_cell.angle_alpha   90.00
_cell.angle_beta   90.00
_cell.angle_gamma   90.00
#
_symmetry.space_group_name_H-M   'P 1'
#
loop_
_entity.id
_entity.type
_entity.pdbx_description
1 polymer ?
#
loop_
_entity_poly.entity_id
_entity_poly.type
_entity_poly.pdbx_seq_one_letter_code
_entity_poly.pdbx_strand_id
1 'polypeptide(L)'
;MALLACIVLEPVIGRAAYDAKPIPVDVWAPPFNSERQRVRRDYLPLAHATKPWRVCASIPHLKDDYWMAVNFALIREATRLGVRLDVFEAGGYEYLPTQRRQIAECVSNGAQAVILGAISANGLNDLIAGYAERSIPVVDLINGVSSPAVAARVGADFYDMGLAAGNYLKTVTSRIDKPVRVAWFPGPKGAGWVSVGDQGFRDAVKGTNITIVETQFGDTGVDEQTRLVNAILDQHKDIDYIVGTAVTAEAAVRVLRERRLAERIKVIAYYFGSGVHRGIRRRAIVAAPTDQPGLQTKLAVDVVVRILEKKDYPRHLSAPVLLVDRSSVARFDVESSLAPPGFRRIFSTTN
;
A
#
# COMPACT_ATOMS: atom_id res chain seq x y z
N MET A 1 -63.94 -8.42 -26.57
CA MET A 1 -62.92 -7.50 -26.03
C MET A 1 -61.65 -8.33 -25.77
N ALA A 2 -60.66 -8.22 -26.64
CA ALA A 2 -59.38 -8.94 -26.49
C ALA A 2 -58.36 -7.93 -25.86
N LEU A 3 -57.84 -8.26 -24.68
CA LEU A 3 -56.77 -7.49 -24.07
C LEU A 3 -55.44 -7.89 -24.77
N LEU A 4 -54.83 -6.92 -25.48
CA LEU A 4 -53.45 -7.02 -25.92
C LEU A 4 -52.52 -6.73 -24.72
N ALA A 5 -51.77 -7.72 -24.26
CA ALA A 5 -50.69 -7.54 -23.34
C ALA A 5 -49.45 -7.02 -24.10
N CYS A 6 -49.06 -5.77 -23.91
CA CYS A 6 -47.79 -5.24 -24.36
C CYS A 6 -46.66 -5.81 -23.48
N ILE A 7 -45.86 -6.71 -24.05
CA ILE A 7 -44.58 -7.14 -23.47
C ILE A 7 -43.59 -6.05 -23.75
N VAL A 8 -43.23 -5.27 -22.74
CA VAL A 8 -42.08 -4.32 -22.78
C VAL A 8 -40.79 -5.13 -22.63
N LEU A 9 -40.10 -5.38 -23.74
CA LEU A 9 -38.73 -5.90 -23.74
C LEU A 9 -37.80 -4.75 -23.28
N GLU A 10 -37.33 -4.83 -22.03
CA GLU A 10 -36.20 -3.96 -21.61
C GLU A 10 -34.97 -4.36 -22.40
N PRO A 11 -34.20 -3.38 -22.95
CA PRO A 11 -32.97 -3.67 -23.65
C PRO A 11 -31.94 -4.20 -22.64
N VAL A 12 -31.56 -5.47 -22.76
CA VAL A 12 -30.36 -6.01 -22.12
C VAL A 12 -29.17 -5.29 -22.74
N ILE A 13 -28.73 -4.21 -22.09
CA ILE A 13 -27.45 -3.56 -22.42
C ILE A 13 -26.37 -4.61 -22.14
N GLY A 14 -25.89 -5.25 -23.19
CA GLY A 14 -24.79 -6.19 -23.13
C GLY A 14 -23.59 -5.50 -22.49
N ARG A 15 -23.26 -5.82 -21.22
CA ARG A 15 -21.97 -5.45 -20.64
C ARG A 15 -20.88 -6.01 -21.54
N ALA A 16 -20.01 -5.15 -22.05
CA ALA A 16 -18.83 -5.57 -22.79
C ALA A 16 -18.13 -6.68 -21.99
N ALA A 17 -17.79 -7.78 -22.64
CA ALA A 17 -17.11 -8.89 -22.01
C ALA A 17 -15.81 -8.36 -21.38
N TYR A 18 -15.66 -8.49 -20.07
CA TYR A 18 -14.42 -8.13 -19.37
C TYR A 18 -13.35 -9.14 -19.77
N ASP A 19 -12.41 -8.71 -20.60
CA ASP A 19 -11.23 -9.49 -20.95
C ASP A 19 -10.24 -9.47 -19.77
N ALA A 20 -10.43 -10.41 -18.85
CA ALA A 20 -9.60 -10.55 -17.66
C ALA A 20 -8.22 -11.06 -18.06
N LYS A 21 -7.21 -10.19 -18.02
CA LYS A 21 -5.82 -10.61 -18.19
C LYS A 21 -5.29 -11.18 -16.88
N PRO A 22 -4.55 -12.30 -16.93
CA PRO A 22 -3.85 -12.83 -15.76
C PRO A 22 -2.89 -11.80 -15.17
N ILE A 23 -2.86 -11.72 -13.85
CA ILE A 23 -1.99 -10.83 -13.08
C ILE A 23 -0.96 -11.71 -12.39
N PRO A 24 0.36 -11.51 -12.64
CA PRO A 24 1.38 -12.23 -11.89
C PRO A 24 1.37 -11.80 -10.42
N VAL A 25 1.23 -12.77 -9.52
CA VAL A 25 1.22 -12.55 -8.07
C VAL A 25 2.19 -13.50 -7.37
N ASP A 26 2.68 -13.09 -6.21
CA ASP A 26 3.37 -13.95 -5.27
C ASP A 26 2.37 -14.49 -4.27
N VAL A 27 2.31 -15.81 -4.09
CA VAL A 27 1.41 -16.50 -3.16
C VAL A 27 2.23 -17.19 -2.10
N TRP A 28 2.00 -16.90 -0.83
CA TRP A 28 2.67 -17.55 0.29
C TRP A 28 2.19 -19.00 0.44
N ALA A 29 3.12 -19.93 0.52
CA ALA A 29 2.88 -21.35 0.66
C ALA A 29 3.81 -21.96 1.74
N PRO A 30 3.26 -22.29 2.94
CA PRO A 30 1.88 -22.08 3.39
C PRO A 30 1.53 -20.60 3.59
N PRO A 31 0.23 -20.24 3.62
CA PRO A 31 -0.20 -18.88 3.93
C PRO A 31 0.34 -18.38 5.28
N PHE A 32 0.70 -17.12 5.37
CA PHE A 32 1.19 -16.44 6.60
C PHE A 32 2.50 -17.01 7.17
N ASN A 33 3.27 -17.81 6.40
CA ASN A 33 4.54 -18.36 6.89
C ASN A 33 5.55 -17.25 7.18
N SER A 34 6.33 -17.41 8.25
CA SER A 34 7.36 -16.45 8.69
C SER A 34 8.64 -16.52 7.84
N GLU A 35 8.84 -17.61 7.10
CA GLU A 35 10.02 -17.84 6.26
C GLU A 35 9.91 -17.15 4.90
N ARG A 36 8.80 -16.46 4.64
CA ARG A 36 8.52 -15.77 3.39
C ARG A 36 8.56 -16.66 2.15
N GLN A 37 8.30 -17.96 2.34
CA GLN A 37 8.20 -18.91 1.22
C GLN A 37 6.97 -18.58 0.39
N ARG A 38 7.18 -18.39 -0.90
CA ARG A 38 6.14 -18.03 -1.86
C ARG A 38 6.43 -18.57 -3.25
N VAL A 39 5.36 -18.72 -4.01
CA VAL A 39 5.43 -19.17 -5.40
C VAL A 39 4.75 -18.12 -6.30
N ARG A 40 5.33 -17.92 -7.47
CA ARG A 40 4.73 -17.04 -8.49
C ARG A 40 3.57 -17.78 -9.16
N ARG A 41 2.43 -17.10 -9.26
CA ARG A 41 1.22 -17.62 -9.93
C ARG A 41 0.54 -16.52 -10.75
N ASP A 42 -0.23 -16.93 -11.75
CA ASP A 42 -1.13 -16.07 -12.47
C ASP A 42 -2.48 -16.02 -11.75
N TYR A 43 -2.92 -14.83 -11.38
CA TYR A 43 -4.22 -14.57 -10.76
C TYR A 43 -5.18 -14.02 -11.81
N LEU A 44 -6.29 -14.71 -12.03
CA LEU A 44 -7.34 -14.29 -12.95
C LEU A 44 -8.44 -13.54 -12.17
N PRO A 45 -8.59 -12.20 -12.31
CA PRO A 45 -9.64 -11.46 -11.63
C PRO A 45 -11.04 -11.86 -12.05
N LEU A 46 -12.01 -11.75 -11.14
CA LEU A 46 -13.42 -11.94 -11.43
C LEU A 46 -13.93 -10.93 -12.47
N ALA A 47 -14.81 -11.34 -13.34
CA ALA A 47 -15.48 -10.43 -14.28
C ALA A 47 -16.45 -9.48 -13.54
N HIS A 48 -17.24 -10.02 -12.62
CA HIS A 48 -18.22 -9.29 -11.81
C HIS A 48 -18.57 -10.12 -10.56
N ALA A 49 -19.15 -9.47 -9.55
CA ALA A 49 -19.77 -10.13 -8.42
C ALA A 49 -21.18 -10.63 -8.80
N THR A 50 -21.62 -11.72 -8.17
CA THR A 50 -22.96 -12.31 -8.44
C THR A 50 -24.10 -11.47 -7.86
N LYS A 51 -23.81 -10.63 -6.87
CA LYS A 51 -24.74 -9.68 -6.26
C LYS A 51 -24.03 -8.46 -5.67
N PRO A 52 -24.75 -7.36 -5.38
CA PRO A 52 -24.14 -6.14 -4.84
C PRO A 52 -23.81 -6.31 -3.35
N TRP A 53 -22.75 -7.06 -3.04
CA TRP A 53 -22.24 -7.25 -1.69
C TRP A 53 -21.97 -5.92 -1.01
N ARG A 54 -22.25 -5.83 0.29
CA ARG A 54 -21.90 -4.66 1.10
C ARG A 54 -20.57 -4.91 1.79
N VAL A 55 -19.57 -4.12 1.43
CA VAL A 55 -18.20 -4.21 1.93
C VAL A 55 -17.81 -2.87 2.53
N CYS A 56 -17.00 -2.90 3.57
CA CYS A 56 -16.40 -1.69 4.09
C CYS A 56 -14.87 -1.78 4.00
N ALA A 57 -14.25 -0.65 3.71
CA ALA A 57 -12.81 -0.49 3.79
C ALA A 57 -12.47 0.52 4.88
N SER A 58 -11.55 0.16 5.77
CA SER A 58 -11.01 1.07 6.77
C SER A 58 -9.51 1.21 6.55
N ILE A 59 -9.06 2.45 6.37
CA ILE A 59 -7.68 2.81 6.04
C ILE A 59 -7.14 3.86 7.02
N PRO A 60 -5.81 4.01 7.15
CA PRO A 60 -5.22 4.95 8.11
C PRO A 60 -5.60 6.40 7.88
N HIS A 61 -5.46 6.88 6.66
CA HIS A 61 -5.67 8.28 6.29
C HIS A 61 -5.70 8.46 4.77
N LEU A 62 -6.01 9.69 4.32
CA LEU A 62 -5.95 10.12 2.92
C LEU A 62 -5.05 11.37 2.76
N LYS A 63 -3.96 11.43 3.54
CA LYS A 63 -3.02 12.57 3.57
C LYS A 63 -1.98 12.51 2.47
N ASP A 64 -1.65 11.31 1.97
CA ASP A 64 -0.60 11.08 1.00
C ASP A 64 -1.08 10.35 -0.26
N ASP A 65 -0.25 10.37 -1.29
CA ASP A 65 -0.55 9.78 -2.59
C ASP A 65 -0.69 8.24 -2.54
N TYR A 66 -0.05 7.59 -1.57
CA TYR A 66 -0.13 6.13 -1.40
C TYR A 66 -1.56 5.70 -1.05
N TRP A 67 -2.13 6.27 0.00
CA TRP A 67 -3.50 5.96 0.41
C TRP A 67 -4.55 6.56 -0.54
N MET A 68 -4.21 7.63 -1.28
CA MET A 68 -5.03 8.10 -2.39
C MET A 68 -5.10 7.09 -3.54
N ALA A 69 -3.99 6.39 -3.85
CA ALA A 69 -3.99 5.31 -4.83
C ALA A 69 -4.84 4.11 -4.37
N VAL A 70 -4.77 3.76 -3.08
CA VAL A 70 -5.62 2.74 -2.47
C VAL A 70 -7.09 3.14 -2.58
N ASN A 71 -7.46 4.37 -2.21
CA ASN A 71 -8.83 4.86 -2.32
C ASN A 71 -9.36 4.79 -3.76
N PHE A 72 -8.56 5.25 -4.72
CA PHE A 72 -8.92 5.17 -6.14
C PHE A 72 -9.18 3.73 -6.58
N ALA A 73 -8.28 2.81 -6.24
CA ALA A 73 -8.39 1.42 -6.64
C ALA A 73 -9.57 0.70 -5.94
N LEU A 74 -9.84 1.00 -4.66
CA LEU A 74 -11.00 0.51 -3.91
C LEU A 74 -12.30 0.86 -4.65
N ILE A 75 -12.50 2.13 -4.95
CA ILE A 75 -13.73 2.63 -5.59
C ILE A 75 -13.86 2.07 -7.02
N ARG A 76 -12.78 2.14 -7.81
CA ARG A 76 -12.76 1.66 -9.19
C ARG A 76 -13.09 0.17 -9.30
N GLU A 77 -12.45 -0.65 -8.48
CA GLU A 77 -12.65 -2.10 -8.54
C GLU A 77 -13.99 -2.53 -7.96
N ALA A 78 -14.44 -1.91 -6.85
CA ALA A 78 -15.76 -2.16 -6.31
C ALA A 78 -16.87 -1.80 -7.31
N THR A 79 -16.73 -0.64 -7.99
CA THR A 79 -17.67 -0.24 -9.05
C THR A 79 -17.66 -1.24 -10.22
N ARG A 80 -16.47 -1.66 -10.66
CA ARG A 80 -16.31 -2.63 -11.75
C ARG A 80 -16.97 -3.96 -11.44
N LEU A 81 -16.82 -4.45 -10.21
CA LEU A 81 -17.41 -5.71 -9.75
C LEU A 81 -18.90 -5.59 -9.41
N GLY A 82 -19.44 -4.38 -9.24
CA GLY A 82 -20.80 -4.14 -8.79
C GLY A 82 -20.99 -4.31 -7.28
N VAL A 83 -19.94 -4.07 -6.50
CA VAL A 83 -19.94 -4.14 -5.03
C VAL A 83 -20.30 -2.76 -4.45
N ARG A 84 -21.09 -2.73 -3.39
CA ARG A 84 -21.34 -1.54 -2.58
C ARG A 84 -20.23 -1.41 -1.55
N LEU A 85 -19.40 -0.37 -1.69
CA LEU A 85 -18.26 -0.15 -0.82
C LEU A 85 -18.36 1.20 -0.12
N ASP A 86 -18.22 1.19 1.20
CA ASP A 86 -18.03 2.36 2.02
C ASP A 86 -16.58 2.41 2.53
N VAL A 87 -15.92 3.57 2.43
CA VAL A 87 -14.54 3.77 2.81
C VAL A 87 -14.47 4.71 4.01
N PHE A 88 -13.79 4.28 5.06
CA PHE A 88 -13.50 5.05 6.26
C PHE A 88 -11.99 5.31 6.37
N GLU A 89 -11.63 6.51 6.77
CA GLU A 89 -10.24 6.86 7.08
C GLU A 89 -10.13 7.37 8.52
N ALA A 90 -9.12 6.94 9.25
CA ALA A 90 -8.99 7.23 10.68
C ALA A 90 -8.35 8.58 10.99
N GLY A 91 -7.71 9.23 10.02
CA GLY A 91 -7.02 10.51 10.17
C GLY A 91 -5.52 10.42 10.39
N GLY A 92 -4.96 9.23 10.72
CA GLY A 92 -3.53 9.01 10.95
C GLY A 92 -3.26 7.75 11.77
N TYR A 93 -1.99 7.42 11.91
CA TYR A 93 -1.56 6.21 12.63
C TYR A 93 -1.72 6.31 14.16
N GLU A 94 -1.96 7.49 14.70
CA GLU A 94 -2.23 7.74 16.13
C GLU A 94 -3.71 7.51 16.53
N TYR A 95 -4.61 7.33 15.55
CA TYR A 95 -6.07 7.29 15.80
C TYR A 95 -6.67 5.87 15.86
N LEU A 96 -6.01 4.93 16.54
CA LEU A 96 -6.51 3.56 16.68
C LEU A 96 -7.94 3.48 17.26
N PRO A 97 -8.33 4.24 18.30
CA PRO A 97 -9.72 4.22 18.78
C PRO A 97 -10.74 4.63 17.72
N THR A 98 -10.38 5.58 16.85
CA THR A 98 -11.24 6.01 15.73
C THR A 98 -11.39 4.90 14.70
N GLN A 99 -10.30 4.23 14.29
CA GLN A 99 -10.37 3.11 13.36
C GLN A 99 -11.24 1.98 13.91
N ARG A 100 -11.06 1.61 15.19
CA ARG A 100 -11.90 0.59 15.87
C ARG A 100 -13.39 0.93 15.81
N ARG A 101 -13.76 2.16 16.16
CA ARG A 101 -15.15 2.65 16.14
C ARG A 101 -15.73 2.60 14.72
N GLN A 102 -15.00 3.10 13.72
CA GLN A 102 -15.44 3.11 12.32
C GLN A 102 -15.72 1.71 11.77
N ILE A 103 -14.84 0.73 12.08
CA ILE A 103 -15.06 -0.67 11.66
C ILE A 103 -16.30 -1.25 12.34
N ALA A 104 -16.48 -1.00 13.65
CA ALA A 104 -17.65 -1.47 14.38
C ALA A 104 -18.95 -0.88 13.84
N GLU A 105 -18.96 0.42 13.54
CA GLU A 105 -20.09 1.13 12.93
C GLU A 105 -20.41 0.56 11.55
N CYS A 106 -19.42 0.35 10.72
CA CYS A 106 -19.60 -0.21 9.39
C CYS A 106 -20.23 -1.60 9.43
N VAL A 107 -19.77 -2.46 10.31
CA VAL A 107 -20.33 -3.81 10.50
C VAL A 107 -21.75 -3.75 11.07
N SER A 108 -22.02 -2.85 12.02
CA SER A 108 -23.37 -2.67 12.58
C SER A 108 -24.35 -2.16 11.52
N ASN A 109 -23.87 -1.39 10.53
CA ASN A 109 -24.65 -0.92 9.39
C ASN A 109 -24.82 -1.97 8.27
N GLY A 110 -24.41 -3.22 8.53
CA GLY A 110 -24.69 -4.38 7.68
C GLY A 110 -23.63 -4.67 6.63
N ALA A 111 -22.38 -4.23 6.81
CA ALA A 111 -21.27 -4.71 6.00
C ALA A 111 -21.06 -6.21 6.20
N GLN A 112 -20.86 -6.93 5.10
CA GLN A 112 -20.72 -8.39 5.05
C GLN A 112 -19.25 -8.83 5.03
N ALA A 113 -18.34 -7.89 4.79
CA ALA A 113 -16.89 -8.08 4.84
C ALA A 113 -16.18 -6.74 5.12
N VAL A 114 -14.95 -6.83 5.62
CA VAL A 114 -14.09 -5.68 5.89
C VAL A 114 -12.77 -5.83 5.13
N ILE A 115 -12.36 -4.77 4.42
CA ILE A 115 -11.00 -4.59 3.90
C ILE A 115 -10.28 -3.67 4.89
N LEU A 116 -9.17 -4.11 5.46
CA LEU A 116 -8.52 -3.44 6.57
C LEU A 116 -7.09 -3.04 6.26
N GLY A 117 -6.82 -1.75 6.04
CA GLY A 117 -5.50 -1.15 6.15
C GLY A 117 -5.25 -0.77 7.61
N ALA A 118 -4.70 -1.68 8.39
CA ALA A 118 -4.57 -1.49 9.83
C ALA A 118 -3.53 -0.44 10.22
N ILE A 119 -3.83 0.42 11.19
CA ILE A 119 -2.87 1.37 11.75
C ILE A 119 -1.99 0.77 12.84
N SER A 120 -2.38 -0.38 13.37
CA SER A 120 -1.64 -1.11 14.40
C SER A 120 -1.58 -2.60 14.08
N ALA A 121 -0.42 -3.20 14.23
CA ALA A 121 -0.23 -4.64 14.02
C ALA A 121 -1.09 -5.51 14.95
N ASN A 122 -1.33 -5.06 16.18
CA ASN A 122 -1.98 -5.86 17.22
C ASN A 122 -3.31 -5.26 17.73
N GLY A 123 -3.49 -3.95 17.58
CA GLY A 123 -4.56 -3.19 18.23
C GLY A 123 -5.98 -3.48 17.74
N LEU A 124 -6.14 -4.37 16.73
CA LEU A 124 -7.43 -4.75 16.13
C LEU A 124 -7.69 -6.26 16.22
N ASN A 125 -6.79 -7.04 16.84
CA ASN A 125 -6.86 -8.51 16.83
C ASN A 125 -8.14 -9.06 17.45
N ASP A 126 -8.62 -8.47 18.54
CA ASP A 126 -9.88 -8.83 19.20
C ASP A 126 -11.11 -8.59 18.32
N LEU A 127 -11.15 -7.45 17.61
CA LEU A 127 -12.23 -7.17 16.65
C LEU A 127 -12.21 -8.18 15.48
N ILE A 128 -11.03 -8.46 14.94
CA ILE A 128 -10.87 -9.41 13.83
C ILE A 128 -11.33 -10.81 14.27
N ALA A 129 -10.95 -11.25 15.48
CA ALA A 129 -11.40 -12.54 16.01
C ALA A 129 -12.93 -12.58 16.19
N GLY A 130 -13.52 -11.56 16.81
CA GLY A 130 -14.98 -11.50 16.99
C GLY A 130 -15.77 -11.41 15.68
N TYR A 131 -15.22 -10.85 14.62
CA TYR A 131 -15.84 -10.85 13.30
C TYR A 131 -15.72 -12.21 12.61
N ALA A 132 -14.60 -12.90 12.75
CA ALA A 132 -14.43 -14.26 12.25
C ALA A 132 -15.43 -15.23 12.87
N GLU A 133 -15.68 -15.15 14.19
CA GLU A 133 -16.72 -15.93 14.89
C GLU A 133 -18.14 -15.67 14.33
N ARG A 134 -18.40 -14.45 13.88
CA ARG A 134 -19.65 -14.02 13.27
C ARG A 134 -19.71 -14.28 11.75
N SER A 135 -18.71 -14.97 11.18
CA SER A 135 -18.59 -15.21 9.74
C SER A 135 -18.53 -13.92 8.89
N ILE A 136 -17.98 -12.85 9.45
CA ILE A 136 -17.70 -11.60 8.75
C ILE A 136 -16.20 -11.59 8.41
N PRO A 137 -15.80 -11.88 7.16
CA PRO A 137 -14.40 -11.97 6.80
C PRO A 137 -13.72 -10.59 6.86
N VAL A 138 -12.51 -10.57 7.42
CA VAL A 138 -11.61 -9.43 7.37
C VAL A 138 -10.45 -9.77 6.45
N VAL A 139 -10.24 -8.96 5.41
CA VAL A 139 -9.08 -9.04 4.51
C VAL A 139 -8.10 -7.97 4.92
N ASP A 140 -6.92 -8.39 5.36
CA ASP A 140 -5.80 -7.52 5.71
C ASP A 140 -5.19 -6.97 4.42
N LEU A 141 -5.24 -5.65 4.26
CA LEU A 141 -4.72 -4.92 3.10
C LEU A 141 -3.44 -4.17 3.48
N ILE A 142 -2.32 -4.54 2.87
CA ILE A 142 -1.04 -3.82 2.89
C ILE A 142 -0.33 -3.85 4.24
N ASN A 143 -0.87 -3.21 5.28
CA ASN A 143 -0.12 -2.85 6.50
C ASN A 143 0.28 -4.03 7.41
N GLY A 144 -0.44 -5.13 7.32
CA GLY A 144 -0.19 -6.32 8.13
C GLY A 144 -0.76 -6.23 9.54
N VAL A 145 -1.51 -7.27 9.94
CA VAL A 145 -1.94 -7.51 11.32
C VAL A 145 -1.41 -8.85 11.83
N SER A 146 -1.22 -8.97 13.13
CA SER A 146 -0.73 -10.22 13.73
C SER A 146 -1.84 -11.26 13.97
N SER A 147 -3.13 -10.88 13.80
CA SER A 147 -4.25 -11.78 14.01
C SER A 147 -4.22 -12.97 13.04
N PRO A 148 -4.27 -14.23 13.51
CA PRO A 148 -4.42 -15.40 12.67
C PRO A 148 -5.85 -15.56 12.10
N ALA A 149 -6.80 -14.78 12.62
CA ALA A 149 -8.22 -14.86 12.27
C ALA A 149 -8.59 -14.07 11.00
N VAL A 150 -7.63 -13.41 10.34
CA VAL A 150 -7.89 -12.79 9.03
C VAL A 150 -8.26 -13.85 8.00
N ALA A 151 -9.27 -13.56 7.18
CA ALA A 151 -9.69 -14.47 6.12
C ALA A 151 -8.62 -14.57 5.02
N ALA A 152 -8.01 -13.43 4.67
CA ALA A 152 -6.88 -13.34 3.74
C ALA A 152 -5.99 -12.14 4.06
N ARG A 153 -4.77 -12.17 3.52
CA ARG A 153 -3.86 -11.02 3.46
C ARG A 153 -3.52 -10.72 2.00
N VAL A 154 -3.67 -9.46 1.63
CA VAL A 154 -3.26 -8.94 0.33
C VAL A 154 -2.31 -7.77 0.57
N GLY A 155 -1.04 -8.03 0.43
CA GLY A 155 0.00 -7.04 0.70
C GLY A 155 1.38 -7.60 0.46
N ALA A 156 2.27 -6.80 -0.13
CA ALA A 156 3.67 -7.15 -0.26
C ALA A 156 4.32 -7.24 1.13
N ASP A 157 5.34 -8.06 1.23
CA ASP A 157 6.17 -8.07 2.42
C ASP A 157 7.01 -6.79 2.45
N PHE A 158 6.78 -5.92 3.41
CA PHE A 158 7.57 -4.70 3.57
C PHE A 158 9.05 -4.98 3.88
N TYR A 159 9.38 -6.19 4.32
CA TYR A 159 10.77 -6.63 4.36
C TYR A 159 11.42 -6.54 2.98
N ASP A 160 10.74 -7.00 1.93
CA ASP A 160 11.24 -6.91 0.56
C ASP A 160 11.35 -5.47 0.08
N MET A 161 10.45 -4.59 0.53
CA MET A 161 10.52 -3.16 0.23
C MET A 161 11.79 -2.54 0.83
N GLY A 162 12.05 -2.82 2.12
CA GLY A 162 13.28 -2.40 2.79
C GLY A 162 14.52 -2.99 2.14
N LEU A 163 14.48 -4.30 1.88
CA LEU A 163 15.56 -5.03 1.21
C LEU A 163 15.86 -4.45 -0.19
N ALA A 164 14.83 -4.13 -0.97
CA ALA A 164 14.99 -3.53 -2.31
C ALA A 164 15.62 -2.14 -2.25
N ALA A 165 15.19 -1.29 -1.32
CA ALA A 165 15.78 0.03 -1.13
C ALA A 165 17.25 -0.06 -0.68
N GLY A 166 17.55 -0.95 0.28
CA GLY A 166 18.91 -1.17 0.77
C GLY A 166 19.85 -1.81 -0.26
N ASN A 167 19.38 -2.81 -1.02
CA ASN A 167 20.15 -3.42 -2.10
C ASN A 167 20.43 -2.44 -3.24
N TYR A 168 19.47 -1.57 -3.56
CA TYR A 168 19.72 -0.52 -4.54
C TYR A 168 20.79 0.45 -4.04
N LEU A 169 20.70 0.91 -2.79
CA LEU A 169 21.71 1.75 -2.17
C LEU A 169 23.10 1.08 -2.21
N LYS A 170 23.20 -0.20 -1.80
CA LYS A 170 24.41 -0.99 -1.89
C LYS A 170 24.99 -1.03 -3.30
N THR A 171 24.12 -1.21 -4.33
CA THR A 171 24.54 -1.26 -5.72
C THR A 171 25.13 0.08 -6.18
N VAL A 172 24.46 1.20 -5.91
CA VAL A 172 24.91 2.52 -6.36
C VAL A 172 26.11 3.06 -5.58
N THR A 173 26.40 2.49 -4.40
CA THR A 173 27.55 2.87 -3.57
C THR A 173 28.69 1.84 -3.64
N SER A 174 28.57 0.76 -4.41
CA SER A 174 29.53 -0.34 -4.45
C SER A 174 30.97 0.04 -4.86
N ARG A 175 31.13 1.17 -5.53
CA ARG A 175 32.43 1.71 -5.97
C ARG A 175 32.96 2.85 -5.09
N ILE A 176 32.30 3.10 -3.97
CA ILE A 176 32.70 4.14 -3.00
C ILE A 176 33.56 3.48 -1.92
N ASP A 177 34.86 3.80 -1.89
CA ASP A 177 35.81 3.17 -0.94
C ASP A 177 35.70 3.74 0.49
N LYS A 178 35.01 4.85 0.68
CA LYS A 178 34.76 5.47 2.01
C LYS A 178 33.44 4.99 2.60
N PRO A 179 33.27 5.10 3.94
CA PRO A 179 31.98 4.89 4.59
C PRO A 179 30.87 5.79 3.99
N VAL A 180 29.71 5.21 3.68
CA VAL A 180 28.52 5.92 3.19
C VAL A 180 27.57 6.12 4.36
N ARG A 181 27.25 7.36 4.67
CA ARG A 181 26.46 7.76 5.85
C ARG A 181 25.00 8.00 5.47
N VAL A 182 24.10 7.30 6.11
CA VAL A 182 22.67 7.27 5.76
C VAL A 182 21.82 7.71 6.93
N ALA A 183 20.93 8.66 6.70
CA ALA A 183 19.79 8.93 7.57
C ALA A 183 18.58 8.10 7.11
N TRP A 184 17.97 7.32 8.01
CA TRP A 184 16.88 6.38 7.72
C TRP A 184 15.57 6.82 8.36
N PHE A 185 14.47 6.85 7.56
CA PHE A 185 13.13 7.29 7.99
C PHE A 185 12.09 6.24 7.61
N PRO A 186 11.92 5.18 8.43
CA PRO A 186 11.07 4.03 8.08
C PRO A 186 9.57 4.31 8.14
N GLY A 187 9.13 5.35 8.88
CA GLY A 187 7.72 5.69 9.08
C GLY A 187 7.29 5.71 10.55
N PRO A 188 5.98 5.61 10.85
CA PRO A 188 5.44 5.71 12.21
C PRO A 188 5.75 4.48 13.06
N LYS A 189 6.22 4.70 14.28
CA LYS A 189 6.52 3.63 15.23
C LYS A 189 5.25 2.86 15.59
N GLY A 190 5.34 1.53 15.63
CA GLY A 190 4.21 0.64 16.00
C GLY A 190 3.34 0.15 14.84
N ALA A 191 3.49 0.71 13.65
CA ALA A 191 2.88 0.13 12.46
C ALA A 191 3.64 -1.14 12.03
N GLY A 192 2.91 -2.19 11.65
CA GLY A 192 3.49 -3.50 11.32
C GLY A 192 4.49 -3.43 10.17
N TRP A 193 4.14 -2.70 9.12
CA TRP A 193 4.98 -2.51 7.95
C TRP A 193 6.32 -1.80 8.23
N VAL A 194 6.36 -0.94 9.26
CA VAL A 194 7.56 -0.18 9.61
C VAL A 194 8.64 -1.06 10.21
N SER A 195 8.30 -1.91 11.18
CA SER A 195 9.29 -2.78 11.83
C SER A 195 9.87 -3.81 10.86
N VAL A 196 9.04 -4.36 10.01
CA VAL A 196 9.44 -5.37 9.02
C VAL A 196 10.30 -4.73 7.91
N GLY A 197 9.91 -3.54 7.44
CA GLY A 197 10.71 -2.80 6.45
C GLY A 197 12.03 -2.28 6.99
N ASP A 198 12.07 -1.83 8.24
CA ASP A 198 13.32 -1.45 8.91
C ASP A 198 14.29 -2.63 8.99
N GLN A 199 13.79 -3.82 9.33
CA GLN A 199 14.60 -5.04 9.32
C GLN A 199 15.16 -5.33 7.93
N GLY A 200 14.32 -5.32 6.89
CA GLY A 200 14.77 -5.58 5.51
C GLY A 200 15.85 -4.60 5.03
N PHE A 201 15.69 -3.31 5.33
CA PHE A 201 16.68 -2.32 4.98
C PHE A 201 18.02 -2.55 5.71
N ARG A 202 17.98 -2.81 7.02
CA ARG A 202 19.19 -3.10 7.82
C ARG A 202 19.89 -4.36 7.36
N ASP A 203 19.15 -5.42 7.05
CA ASP A 203 19.72 -6.68 6.56
C ASP A 203 20.41 -6.49 5.20
N ALA A 204 19.84 -5.65 4.32
CA ALA A 204 20.45 -5.35 3.02
C ALA A 204 21.79 -4.62 3.13
N VAL A 205 21.94 -3.71 4.11
CA VAL A 205 23.15 -2.90 4.27
C VAL A 205 24.15 -3.49 5.26
N LYS A 206 23.78 -4.56 5.95
CA LYS A 206 24.65 -5.26 6.91
C LYS A 206 25.92 -5.79 6.23
N GLY A 207 27.07 -5.54 6.85
CA GLY A 207 28.38 -5.99 6.33
C GLY A 207 28.88 -5.25 5.09
N THR A 208 28.26 -4.10 4.78
CA THR A 208 28.70 -3.18 3.70
C THR A 208 29.44 -1.97 4.30
N ASN A 209 29.89 -1.05 3.46
CA ASN A 209 30.44 0.24 3.88
C ASN A 209 29.35 1.28 4.24
N ILE A 210 28.06 0.89 4.28
CA ILE A 210 26.95 1.76 4.59
C ILE A 210 26.71 1.79 6.10
N THR A 211 26.67 2.98 6.67
CA THR A 211 26.38 3.22 8.09
C THR A 211 25.10 4.03 8.24
N ILE A 212 24.10 3.46 8.91
CA ILE A 212 22.91 4.19 9.33
C ILE A 212 23.32 5.06 10.52
N VAL A 213 23.46 6.36 10.31
CA VAL A 213 23.91 7.30 11.35
C VAL A 213 22.80 7.60 12.35
N GLU A 214 21.56 7.59 11.87
CA GLU A 214 20.38 7.76 12.71
C GLU A 214 19.13 7.22 12.05
N THR A 215 18.16 6.79 12.86
CA THR A 215 16.83 6.37 12.43
C THR A 215 15.79 7.27 13.07
N GLN A 216 14.99 7.96 12.26
CA GLN A 216 13.92 8.84 12.71
C GLN A 216 12.56 8.24 12.39
N PHE A 217 11.77 7.96 13.45
CA PHE A 217 10.40 7.49 13.33
C PHE A 217 9.44 8.68 13.40
N GLY A 218 8.42 8.69 12.55
CA GLY A 218 7.38 9.72 12.55
C GLY A 218 6.25 9.41 11.57
N ASP A 219 5.11 10.07 11.75
CA ASP A 219 3.95 9.94 10.86
C ASP A 219 4.27 10.40 9.43
N THR A 220 3.51 9.90 8.46
CA THR A 220 3.70 10.20 7.03
C THR A 220 3.09 11.55 6.61
N GLY A 221 2.96 12.48 7.53
CA GLY A 221 2.56 13.86 7.27
C GLY A 221 3.73 14.71 6.73
N VAL A 222 3.44 15.62 5.78
CA VAL A 222 4.47 16.47 5.15
C VAL A 222 5.21 17.35 6.17
N ASP A 223 4.47 17.94 7.11
CA ASP A 223 5.07 18.84 8.12
C ASP A 223 5.98 18.07 9.08
N GLU A 224 5.53 16.92 9.55
CA GLU A 224 6.31 16.05 10.42
C GLU A 224 7.60 15.58 9.72
N GLN A 225 7.49 15.06 8.49
CA GLN A 225 8.68 14.62 7.76
C GLN A 225 9.63 15.77 7.43
N THR A 226 9.11 16.96 7.16
CA THR A 226 9.94 18.18 6.95
C THR A 226 10.70 18.54 8.23
N ARG A 227 10.04 18.50 9.38
CA ARG A 227 10.64 18.75 10.69
C ARG A 227 11.76 17.75 10.99
N LEU A 228 11.49 16.45 10.77
CA LEU A 228 12.47 15.37 11.01
C LEU A 228 13.70 15.49 10.10
N VAL A 229 13.49 15.77 8.81
CA VAL A 229 14.61 15.98 7.85
C VAL A 229 15.44 17.18 8.25
N ASN A 230 14.83 18.29 8.67
CA ASN A 230 15.58 19.44 9.14
C ASN A 230 16.40 19.12 10.39
N ALA A 231 15.80 18.46 11.38
CA ALA A 231 16.47 18.10 12.62
C ALA A 231 17.73 17.25 12.37
N ILE A 232 17.61 16.22 11.49
CA ILE A 232 18.74 15.34 11.21
C ILE A 232 19.88 16.06 10.46
N LEU A 233 19.54 16.98 9.57
CA LEU A 233 20.54 17.80 8.84
C LEU A 233 21.21 18.84 9.74
N ASP A 234 20.59 19.22 10.86
CA ASP A 234 21.19 20.10 11.86
C ASP A 234 22.17 19.33 12.75
N GLN A 235 21.87 18.09 13.08
CA GLN A 235 22.68 17.23 13.93
C GLN A 235 23.86 16.58 13.17
N HIS A 236 23.64 16.15 11.93
CA HIS A 236 24.61 15.41 11.12
C HIS A 236 24.96 16.18 9.84
N LYS A 237 26.19 16.71 9.77
CA LYS A 237 26.65 17.51 8.62
C LYS A 237 27.25 16.68 7.48
N ASP A 238 27.49 15.41 7.71
CA ASP A 238 28.22 14.49 6.83
C ASP A 238 27.37 13.33 6.28
N ILE A 239 26.05 13.53 6.18
CA ILE A 239 25.14 12.58 5.54
C ILE A 239 25.39 12.55 4.02
N ASP A 240 25.47 11.33 3.44
CA ASP A 240 25.56 11.12 1.99
C ASP A 240 24.18 10.79 1.39
N TYR A 241 23.32 10.06 2.12
CA TYR A 241 21.98 9.67 1.67
C TYR A 241 20.91 9.90 2.74
N ILE A 242 19.77 10.37 2.29
CA ILE A 242 18.50 10.28 3.03
C ILE A 242 17.68 9.17 2.38
N VAL A 243 17.30 8.16 3.17
CA VAL A 243 16.42 7.07 2.73
C VAL A 243 15.19 7.08 3.62
N GLY A 244 14.01 7.02 3.04
CA GLY A 244 12.79 7.05 3.87
C GLY A 244 11.50 6.96 3.08
N THR A 245 10.39 7.16 3.76
CA THR A 245 9.05 7.13 3.16
C THR A 245 8.95 8.02 1.92
N ALA A 246 7.94 7.83 1.08
CA ALA A 246 7.73 8.72 -0.07
C ALA A 246 7.63 10.18 0.37
N VAL A 247 6.90 10.43 1.47
CA VAL A 247 6.75 11.79 2.03
C VAL A 247 8.06 12.33 2.55
N THR A 248 8.88 11.49 3.21
CA THR A 248 10.26 11.87 3.60
C THR A 248 11.08 12.29 2.39
N ALA A 249 11.05 11.49 1.33
CA ALA A 249 11.83 11.74 0.12
C ALA A 249 11.42 13.07 -0.55
N GLU A 250 10.12 13.34 -0.61
CA GLU A 250 9.60 14.60 -1.15
C GLU A 250 9.99 15.80 -0.27
N ALA A 251 9.87 15.68 1.04
CA ALA A 251 10.32 16.70 2.00
C ALA A 251 11.84 16.92 1.89
N ALA A 252 12.62 15.85 1.82
CA ALA A 252 14.08 15.92 1.69
C ALA A 252 14.50 16.66 0.42
N VAL A 253 13.89 16.35 -0.74
CA VAL A 253 14.19 17.07 -1.99
C VAL A 253 13.97 18.57 -1.86
N ARG A 254 12.90 18.99 -1.19
CA ARG A 254 12.61 20.42 -0.95
C ARG A 254 13.65 21.04 -0.01
N VAL A 255 13.85 20.43 1.17
CA VAL A 255 14.77 20.93 2.20
C VAL A 255 16.22 21.00 1.70
N LEU A 256 16.67 19.95 0.99
CA LEU A 256 18.03 19.91 0.42
C LEU A 256 18.25 21.02 -0.60
N ARG A 257 17.24 21.33 -1.42
CA ARG A 257 17.32 22.44 -2.36
C ARG A 257 17.39 23.80 -1.64
N GLU A 258 16.53 24.02 -0.64
CA GLU A 258 16.52 25.25 0.18
C GLU A 258 17.85 25.47 0.91
N ARG A 259 18.45 24.37 1.41
CA ARG A 259 19.76 24.39 2.10
C ARG A 259 20.97 24.31 1.15
N ARG A 260 20.78 24.24 -0.17
CA ARG A 260 21.82 24.08 -1.19
C ARG A 260 22.66 22.81 -1.01
N LEU A 261 22.03 21.72 -0.57
CA LEU A 261 22.64 20.42 -0.32
C LEU A 261 22.28 19.34 -1.36
N ALA A 262 21.45 19.67 -2.36
CA ALA A 262 20.91 18.70 -3.33
C ALA A 262 21.97 17.98 -4.19
N GLU A 263 23.12 18.62 -4.44
CA GLU A 263 24.21 17.98 -5.18
C GLU A 263 25.02 17.00 -4.30
N ARG A 264 25.09 17.26 -3.01
CA ARG A 264 25.89 16.52 -2.04
C ARG A 264 25.13 15.32 -1.47
N ILE A 265 23.85 15.49 -1.08
CA ILE A 265 23.06 14.48 -0.42
C ILE A 265 22.05 13.90 -1.41
N LYS A 266 22.07 12.59 -1.58
CA LYS A 266 21.13 11.88 -2.49
C LYS A 266 19.94 11.33 -1.71
N VAL A 267 18.79 11.17 -2.41
CA VAL A 267 17.54 10.75 -1.80
C VAL A 267 17.06 9.45 -2.46
N ILE A 268 16.74 8.45 -1.67
CA ILE A 268 16.06 7.21 -2.08
C ILE A 268 14.73 7.14 -1.31
N ALA A 269 13.65 6.90 -2.01
CA ALA A 269 12.37 6.65 -1.34
C ALA A 269 12.23 5.17 -0.98
N TYR A 270 11.56 4.89 0.15
CA TYR A 270 11.31 3.54 0.65
C TYR A 270 10.05 2.93 0.04
N TYR A 271 9.10 3.75 -0.39
CA TYR A 271 7.97 3.37 -1.21
C TYR A 271 7.61 4.47 -2.22
N PHE A 272 6.73 4.14 -3.16
CA PHE A 272 6.45 4.97 -4.32
C PHE A 272 5.29 5.94 -4.08
N GLY A 273 5.37 7.13 -4.67
CA GLY A 273 4.35 8.16 -4.64
C GLY A 273 4.46 9.06 -5.89
N SER A 274 3.50 9.93 -6.12
CA SER A 274 3.47 10.80 -7.32
C SER A 274 4.62 11.81 -7.31
N GLY A 275 4.97 12.35 -6.14
CA GLY A 275 6.15 13.23 -6.00
C GLY A 275 7.45 12.45 -6.19
N VAL A 276 7.52 11.21 -5.71
CA VAL A 276 8.65 10.31 -5.96
C VAL A 276 8.80 10.01 -7.46
N HIS A 277 7.70 9.68 -8.15
CA HIS A 277 7.71 9.50 -9.61
C HIS A 277 8.26 10.74 -10.34
N ARG A 278 7.75 11.94 -10.00
CA ARG A 278 8.28 13.19 -10.55
C ARG A 278 9.74 13.42 -10.19
N GLY A 279 10.12 13.09 -8.94
CA GLY A 279 11.49 13.21 -8.42
C GLY A 279 12.50 12.34 -9.19
N ILE A 280 12.15 11.07 -9.46
CA ILE A 280 12.99 10.16 -10.26
C ILE A 280 13.14 10.69 -11.69
N ARG A 281 12.05 11.11 -12.33
CA ARG A 281 12.11 11.70 -13.69
C ARG A 281 12.99 12.95 -13.75
N ARG A 282 13.00 13.76 -12.69
CA ARG A 282 13.80 14.99 -12.58
C ARG A 282 15.21 14.78 -11.99
N ARG A 283 15.58 13.54 -11.67
CA ARG A 283 16.86 13.15 -11.01
C ARG A 283 17.05 13.71 -9.61
N ALA A 284 15.99 14.17 -8.95
CA ALA A 284 16.02 14.64 -7.56
C ALA A 284 15.89 13.48 -6.55
N ILE A 285 15.28 12.37 -6.97
CA ILE A 285 15.21 11.10 -6.23
C ILE A 285 15.87 10.03 -7.09
N VAL A 286 16.68 9.19 -6.49
CA VAL A 286 17.50 8.21 -7.22
C VAL A 286 16.65 7.01 -7.64
N ALA A 287 15.89 6.45 -6.71
CA ALA A 287 15.02 5.30 -6.93
C ALA A 287 13.97 5.17 -5.82
N ALA A 288 13.00 4.30 -6.05
CA ALA A 288 12.04 3.82 -5.06
C ALA A 288 11.55 2.43 -5.42
N PRO A 289 11.46 1.48 -4.48
CA PRO A 289 10.61 0.31 -4.65
C PRO A 289 9.13 0.72 -4.62
N THR A 290 8.29 -0.11 -5.24
CA THR A 290 6.84 -0.05 -5.12
C THR A 290 6.29 -1.45 -4.91
N ASP A 291 5.37 -1.56 -3.98
CA ASP A 291 4.53 -2.74 -3.76
C ASP A 291 3.27 -2.71 -4.63
N GLN A 292 3.11 -1.70 -5.47
CA GLN A 292 1.97 -1.53 -6.37
C GLN A 292 0.62 -1.44 -5.61
N PRO A 293 0.42 -0.44 -4.74
CA PRO A 293 -0.74 -0.38 -3.85
C PRO A 293 -2.09 -0.37 -4.58
N GLY A 294 -2.16 0.21 -5.78
CA GLY A 294 -3.36 0.16 -6.62
C GLY A 294 -3.69 -1.27 -7.06
N LEU A 295 -2.68 -2.03 -7.51
CA LEU A 295 -2.86 -3.41 -7.92
C LEU A 295 -3.19 -4.31 -6.71
N GLN A 296 -2.52 -4.14 -5.58
CA GLN A 296 -2.83 -4.85 -4.34
C GLN A 296 -4.27 -4.64 -3.89
N THR A 297 -4.72 -3.40 -3.96
CA THR A 297 -6.10 -3.04 -3.60
C THR A 297 -7.12 -3.69 -4.54
N LYS A 298 -6.85 -3.70 -5.84
CA LYS A 298 -7.67 -4.43 -6.81
C LYS A 298 -7.78 -5.91 -6.44
N LEU A 299 -6.67 -6.56 -6.12
CA LEU A 299 -6.66 -7.96 -5.67
C LEU A 299 -7.45 -8.15 -4.38
N ALA A 300 -7.37 -7.22 -3.41
CA ALA A 300 -8.08 -7.33 -2.14
C ALA A 300 -9.61 -7.26 -2.32
N VAL A 301 -10.10 -6.37 -3.17
CA VAL A 301 -11.55 -6.29 -3.48
C VAL A 301 -12.03 -7.57 -4.16
N ASP A 302 -11.26 -8.11 -5.13
CA ASP A 302 -11.57 -9.38 -5.80
C ASP A 302 -11.58 -10.56 -4.82
N VAL A 303 -10.57 -10.65 -3.93
CA VAL A 303 -10.49 -11.69 -2.88
C VAL A 303 -11.69 -11.63 -1.94
N VAL A 304 -12.12 -10.43 -1.51
CA VAL A 304 -13.31 -10.26 -0.67
C VAL A 304 -14.55 -10.84 -1.37
N VAL A 305 -14.72 -10.53 -2.65
CA VAL A 305 -15.88 -11.08 -3.41
C VAL A 305 -15.78 -12.60 -3.50
N ARG A 306 -14.60 -13.17 -3.77
CA ARG A 306 -14.41 -14.63 -3.79
C ARG A 306 -14.78 -15.28 -2.47
N ILE A 307 -14.37 -14.70 -1.34
CA ILE A 307 -14.73 -15.20 -0.01
C ILE A 307 -16.24 -15.19 0.18
N LEU A 308 -16.91 -14.07 -0.11
CA LEU A 308 -18.36 -13.93 0.05
C LEU A 308 -19.15 -14.87 -0.89
N GLU A 309 -18.59 -15.21 -2.04
CA GLU A 309 -19.18 -16.13 -3.02
C GLU A 309 -18.70 -17.58 -2.89
N LYS A 310 -17.90 -17.88 -1.87
CA LYS A 310 -17.35 -19.22 -1.59
C LYS A 310 -16.57 -19.80 -2.79
N LYS A 311 -15.87 -18.93 -3.53
CA LYS A 311 -14.96 -19.29 -4.63
C LYS A 311 -13.54 -19.48 -4.09
N ASP A 312 -12.72 -20.22 -4.81
CA ASP A 312 -11.30 -20.40 -4.46
C ASP A 312 -10.53 -19.08 -4.50
N TYR A 313 -9.69 -18.88 -3.50
CA TYR A 313 -8.80 -17.72 -3.39
C TYR A 313 -7.51 -18.05 -2.64
N PRO A 314 -6.39 -17.42 -2.97
CA PRO A 314 -5.18 -17.54 -2.16
C PRO A 314 -5.33 -16.73 -0.86
N ARG A 315 -5.08 -17.38 0.28
CA ARG A 315 -5.23 -16.73 1.60
C ARG A 315 -4.15 -15.70 1.90
N HIS A 316 -3.03 -15.74 1.19
CA HIS A 316 -1.97 -14.73 1.31
C HIS A 316 -1.30 -14.55 -0.05
N LEU A 317 -1.46 -13.35 -0.61
CA LEU A 317 -0.89 -12.99 -1.91
C LEU A 317 -0.47 -11.53 -1.96
N SER A 318 0.40 -11.21 -2.91
CA SER A 318 0.77 -9.83 -3.23
C SER A 318 1.06 -9.65 -4.71
N ALA A 319 0.98 -8.39 -5.17
CA ALA A 319 1.73 -7.98 -6.35
C ALA A 319 3.24 -8.07 -6.06
N PRO A 320 4.09 -8.31 -7.09
CA PRO A 320 5.54 -8.30 -6.92
C PRO A 320 6.05 -6.92 -6.56
N VAL A 321 7.07 -6.86 -5.69
CA VAL A 321 7.79 -5.61 -5.45
C VAL A 321 8.62 -5.27 -6.70
N LEU A 322 8.46 -4.05 -7.20
CA LEU A 322 9.23 -3.53 -8.34
C LEU A 322 10.12 -2.37 -7.88
N LEU A 323 11.32 -2.29 -8.42
CA LEU A 323 12.19 -1.13 -8.23
C LEU A 323 12.04 -0.17 -9.40
N VAL A 324 11.71 1.07 -9.11
CA VAL A 324 11.59 2.14 -10.10
C VAL A 324 12.76 3.10 -9.93
N ASP A 325 13.53 3.25 -10.98
CA ASP A 325 14.64 4.19 -11.09
C ASP A 325 14.59 4.94 -12.42
N ARG A 326 15.65 5.68 -12.74
CA ARG A 326 15.72 6.42 -13.99
C ARG A 326 15.61 5.55 -15.24
N SER A 327 16.09 4.32 -15.20
CA SER A 327 16.09 3.42 -16.36
C SER A 327 14.71 2.82 -16.64
N SER A 328 13.88 2.68 -15.61
CA SER A 328 12.57 2.02 -15.65
C SER A 328 11.38 2.98 -15.61
N VAL A 329 11.53 4.18 -15.02
CA VAL A 329 10.41 5.12 -14.74
C VAL A 329 9.60 5.54 -15.97
N ALA A 330 10.20 5.58 -17.16
CA ALA A 330 9.49 5.96 -18.38
C ALA A 330 8.53 4.87 -18.90
N ARG A 331 8.76 3.62 -18.51
CA ARG A 331 7.98 2.43 -18.94
C ARG A 331 7.15 1.83 -17.81
N PHE A 332 7.22 2.44 -16.61
CA PHE A 332 6.52 1.96 -15.44
C PHE A 332 5.01 2.15 -15.60
N ASP A 333 4.23 1.11 -15.28
CA ASP A 333 2.78 1.20 -15.19
C ASP A 333 2.37 2.00 -13.96
N VAL A 334 2.10 3.27 -14.17
CA VAL A 334 1.80 4.23 -13.11
C VAL A 334 0.47 3.88 -12.39
N GLU A 335 -0.52 3.33 -13.10
CA GLU A 335 -1.83 3.01 -12.51
C GLU A 335 -1.75 1.88 -11.49
N SER A 336 -0.74 1.01 -11.57
CA SER A 336 -0.52 -0.02 -10.55
C SER A 336 -0.23 0.57 -9.16
N SER A 337 0.25 1.81 -9.10
CA SER A 337 0.78 2.41 -7.87
C SER A 337 0.23 3.79 -7.54
N LEU A 338 -0.39 4.50 -8.48
CA LEU A 338 -0.83 5.89 -8.28
C LEU A 338 -2.27 6.09 -8.74
N ALA A 339 -2.98 6.98 -8.06
CA ALA A 339 -4.23 7.51 -8.56
C ALA A 339 -3.96 8.47 -9.76
N PRO A 340 -4.92 8.62 -10.70
CA PRO A 340 -4.76 9.55 -11.80
C PRO A 340 -4.68 11.01 -11.30
N PRO A 341 -4.00 11.90 -12.03
CA PRO A 341 -3.91 13.30 -11.67
C PRO A 341 -5.28 13.93 -11.47
N GLY A 342 -5.45 14.67 -10.38
CA GLY A 342 -6.72 15.34 -10.06
C GLY A 342 -7.78 14.45 -9.41
N PHE A 343 -7.47 13.18 -9.14
CA PHE A 343 -8.37 12.32 -8.37
C PHE A 343 -8.67 12.94 -7.00
N ARG A 344 -9.93 12.94 -6.64
CA ARG A 344 -10.41 13.37 -5.31
C ARG A 344 -10.92 12.16 -4.55
N ARG A 345 -10.67 12.16 -3.22
CA ARG A 345 -11.11 11.10 -2.33
C ARG A 345 -12.62 10.83 -2.46
N ILE A 346 -12.99 9.56 -2.50
CA ILE A 346 -14.37 9.08 -2.60
C ILE A 346 -14.61 8.11 -1.44
N PHE A 347 -15.73 8.28 -0.75
CA PHE A 347 -16.03 7.52 0.46
C PHE A 347 -17.08 6.43 0.26
N SER A 348 -17.79 6.42 -0.86
CA SER A 348 -18.80 5.39 -1.17
C SER A 348 -18.98 5.21 -2.67
N THR A 349 -19.33 3.98 -3.09
CA THR A 349 -19.74 3.68 -4.46
C THR A 349 -21.23 3.91 -4.71
N THR A 350 -22.01 4.29 -3.69
CA THR A 350 -23.48 4.44 -3.74
C THR A 350 -23.97 5.86 -3.68
N ASN A 351 -23.12 6.85 -3.91
CA ASN A 351 -23.51 8.26 -3.97
C ASN A 351 -23.97 8.65 -5.37
#